data_19baddea395aa28f9506eff77722b117
#
_entry.id   19baddea395aa28f9506eff77722b117
#
_cell.length_a   1.000
_cell.length_b   1.000
_cell.length_c   1.000
_cell.angle_alpha   90.00
_cell.angle_beta   90.00
_cell.angle_gamma   90.00
#
_symmetry.space_group_name_H-M   'P 1'
#
loop_
_entity.id
_entity.type
_entity.pdbx_description
1 polymer ?
#
loop_
_entity_poly.entity_id
_entity_poly.type
_entity_poly.pdbx_seq_one_letter_code
_entity_poly.pdbx_strand_id
1 'polypeptide(L)'
;MKQNSSLFLDDGSRVAVIGGGPAGSFFSYFLLHMTQRVGISPSVDIYERREFSKLGPVGCNMCAGVISESLVQSLSIEGIKLPENVVQRGINSFQLHTDKESVTMYAPFNEMRIATVYRGGGPRGATELKWESFDEYLLQLAGAEGANIIRDRVINLSWDGQKPQVHIKDKEPQTYDLIVGAFGVNSPSGELFENLSFGYRKPGARKTSNMEFAFGSEYVTNTLGNSMHAFLMNLPGLHFAALVPKGNHVTMCLIGDDINNKFVDNFMQRPPVQKYLAGNDSHTAGACSCSPYASLGDATQPFGDRVVLIGDSGMSRLNKDGIGSAYRTAKVAAVTALFRGISQKDFQDGYLPICNAIKLDNRFGRVIYTIVEVIKKSRWLTRGVVRMINSEQRKSGKQRRMSMVLWDMFTGSAPYRDVFMRCLHPGFIGGYIRHIAFGSSAPATEADRKEEVMEETALGRLYHNGEIIIQEGEPGDCMYVIQSGQAEVIITQDGKEVSLSVLSQGDVFGEMALFQQQPRSATVRAMGDTRVLTIDKRIFLRRVHEDPSFAYLILQKMSQRIRELDSEMARIKTK
;
A
#
# COMPACT_ATOMS: atom_id res chain seq x y z
N MET A 1 2.94 4.30 -36.23
CA MET A 1 3.95 3.49 -36.93
C MET A 1 4.66 2.63 -35.89
N LYS A 2 4.39 1.32 -35.83
CA LYS A 2 5.11 0.35 -34.98
C LYS A 2 6.49 0.15 -35.61
N GLN A 3 7.55 0.75 -35.05
CA GLN A 3 8.88 0.19 -35.23
C GLN A 3 8.88 -1.11 -34.42
N ASN A 4 8.90 -2.23 -35.12
CA ASN A 4 8.94 -3.56 -34.53
C ASN A 4 10.19 -3.67 -33.66
N SER A 5 10.00 -3.67 -32.35
CA SER A 5 10.97 -4.26 -31.45
C SER A 5 11.09 -5.74 -31.86
N SER A 6 12.29 -6.25 -32.02
CA SER A 6 12.53 -7.67 -32.33
C SER A 6 12.44 -8.55 -31.08
N LEU A 7 12.20 -7.97 -29.91
CA LEU A 7 12.23 -8.64 -28.61
C LEU A 7 10.85 -8.56 -27.95
N PHE A 8 10.06 -9.62 -28.11
CA PHE A 8 8.73 -9.77 -27.50
C PHE A 8 8.66 -11.02 -26.62
N LEU A 9 7.70 -11.05 -25.72
CA LEU A 9 7.27 -12.28 -25.07
C LEU A 9 6.21 -12.94 -25.96
N ASP A 10 6.50 -14.17 -26.37
CA ASP A 10 5.61 -15.01 -27.16
C ASP A 10 5.22 -16.24 -26.36
N ASP A 11 4.43 -17.12 -26.98
CA ASP A 11 4.08 -18.41 -26.40
C ASP A 11 5.34 -19.25 -26.14
N GLY A 12 5.46 -19.80 -24.93
CA GLY A 12 6.64 -20.54 -24.49
C GLY A 12 7.85 -19.69 -24.08
N SER A 13 7.77 -18.36 -24.13
CA SER A 13 8.83 -17.48 -23.58
C SER A 13 9.09 -17.76 -22.12
N ARG A 14 10.36 -17.68 -21.68
CA ARG A 14 10.77 -17.94 -20.30
C ARG A 14 11.14 -16.66 -19.58
N VAL A 15 10.57 -16.41 -18.42
CA VAL A 15 10.81 -15.22 -17.58
C VAL A 15 11.35 -15.67 -16.22
N ALA A 16 12.51 -15.13 -15.83
CA ALA A 16 13.05 -15.32 -14.48
C ALA A 16 12.81 -14.08 -13.62
N VAL A 17 12.26 -14.27 -12.44
CA VAL A 17 12.05 -13.21 -11.43
C VAL A 17 12.95 -13.50 -10.23
N ILE A 18 13.91 -12.60 -9.97
CA ILE A 18 14.89 -12.76 -8.90
C ILE A 18 14.38 -12.01 -7.65
N GLY A 19 13.76 -12.75 -6.74
CA GLY A 19 13.12 -12.28 -5.51
C GLY A 19 11.60 -12.43 -5.55
N GLY A 20 11.04 -13.19 -4.61
CA GLY A 20 9.61 -13.48 -4.44
C GLY A 20 8.91 -12.58 -3.41
N GLY A 21 9.53 -11.45 -3.02
CA GLY A 21 8.85 -10.42 -2.23
C GLY A 21 7.74 -9.71 -3.02
N PRO A 22 7.09 -8.67 -2.47
CA PRO A 22 5.93 -8.03 -3.11
C PRO A 22 6.16 -7.61 -4.57
N ALA A 23 7.35 -7.09 -4.91
CA ALA A 23 7.63 -6.66 -6.28
C ALA A 23 7.60 -7.83 -7.28
N GLY A 24 8.28 -8.93 -6.95
CA GLY A 24 8.34 -10.11 -7.81
C GLY A 24 6.99 -10.84 -7.89
N SER A 25 6.31 -10.97 -6.76
CA SER A 25 4.98 -11.60 -6.71
C SER A 25 3.95 -10.80 -7.52
N PHE A 26 3.90 -9.46 -7.37
CA PHE A 26 3.01 -8.60 -8.17
C PHE A 26 3.35 -8.67 -9.67
N PHE A 27 4.63 -8.61 -10.04
CA PHE A 27 5.03 -8.70 -11.44
C PHE A 27 4.55 -10.02 -12.06
N SER A 28 4.82 -11.14 -11.40
CA SER A 28 4.46 -12.47 -11.88
C SER A 28 2.94 -12.64 -11.97
N TYR A 29 2.21 -12.21 -10.92
CA TYR A 29 0.76 -12.22 -10.90
C TYR A 29 0.19 -11.41 -12.08
N PHE A 30 0.59 -10.16 -12.25
CA PHE A 30 0.05 -9.32 -13.32
C PHE A 30 0.44 -9.82 -14.72
N LEU A 31 1.67 -10.26 -14.89
CA LEU A 31 2.11 -10.80 -16.18
C LEU A 31 1.23 -12.00 -16.57
N LEU A 32 1.14 -13.01 -15.71
CA LEU A 32 0.39 -14.24 -15.97
C LEU A 32 -1.11 -13.98 -16.13
N HIS A 33 -1.68 -13.15 -15.24
CA HIS A 33 -3.10 -12.79 -15.32
C HIS A 33 -3.46 -12.06 -16.63
N MET A 34 -2.56 -11.21 -17.15
CA MET A 34 -2.77 -10.54 -18.44
C MET A 34 -2.52 -11.47 -19.64
N THR A 35 -1.54 -12.38 -19.55
CA THR A 35 -1.23 -13.32 -20.65
C THR A 35 -2.36 -14.27 -20.93
N GLN A 36 -3.09 -14.73 -19.91
CA GLN A 36 -4.32 -15.53 -20.07
C GLN A 36 -5.37 -14.82 -20.93
N ARG A 37 -5.46 -13.49 -20.86
CA ARG A 37 -6.42 -12.69 -21.66
C ARG A 37 -6.02 -12.51 -23.12
N VAL A 38 -4.71 -12.53 -23.39
CA VAL A 38 -4.19 -12.34 -24.76
C VAL A 38 -3.84 -13.66 -25.43
N GLY A 39 -4.00 -14.79 -24.73
CA GLY A 39 -3.85 -16.14 -25.28
C GLY A 39 -2.40 -16.55 -25.54
N ILE A 40 -1.45 -16.06 -24.72
CA ILE A 40 -0.06 -16.54 -24.72
C ILE A 40 0.28 -17.20 -23.37
N SER A 41 1.20 -18.13 -23.37
CA SER A 41 1.55 -18.96 -22.20
C SER A 41 3.06 -18.94 -21.93
N PRO A 42 3.61 -17.82 -21.41
CA PRO A 42 5.00 -17.78 -20.98
C PRO A 42 5.17 -18.60 -19.69
N SER A 43 6.34 -19.15 -19.47
CA SER A 43 6.73 -19.72 -18.18
C SER A 43 7.40 -18.68 -17.30
N VAL A 44 6.99 -18.58 -16.04
CA VAL A 44 7.54 -17.64 -15.06
C VAL A 44 8.15 -18.40 -13.90
N ASP A 45 9.46 -18.29 -13.71
CA ASP A 45 10.21 -18.88 -12.61
C ASP A 45 10.58 -17.79 -11.58
N ILE A 46 10.04 -17.90 -10.35
CA ILE A 46 10.34 -17.00 -9.24
C ILE A 46 11.41 -17.62 -8.35
N TYR A 47 12.58 -17.03 -8.31
CA TYR A 47 13.68 -17.45 -7.44
C TYR A 47 13.59 -16.75 -6.07
N GLU A 48 13.06 -17.45 -5.05
CA GLU A 48 12.96 -16.96 -3.70
C GLU A 48 13.41 -18.02 -2.69
N ARG A 49 14.54 -17.79 -2.07
CA ARG A 49 15.13 -18.71 -1.10
C ARG A 49 14.37 -18.77 0.22
N ARG A 50 13.74 -17.65 0.62
CA ARG A 50 13.07 -17.53 1.91
C ARG A 50 11.74 -18.26 1.89
N GLU A 51 11.43 -18.89 3.00
CA GLU A 51 10.08 -19.34 3.32
C GLU A 51 9.46 -18.27 4.23
N PHE A 52 8.62 -17.42 3.66
CA PHE A 52 8.04 -16.29 4.40
C PHE A 52 7.07 -16.72 5.52
N SER A 53 6.68 -17.98 5.58
CA SER A 53 5.93 -18.56 6.70
C SER A 53 6.78 -18.82 7.95
N LYS A 54 8.11 -18.81 7.84
CA LYS A 54 9.00 -19.05 8.99
C LYS A 54 9.09 -17.85 9.92
N LEU A 55 9.16 -18.13 11.22
CA LEU A 55 9.32 -17.14 12.28
C LEU A 55 10.68 -16.44 12.27
N GLY A 56 10.68 -15.19 12.70
CA GLY A 56 11.88 -14.41 12.91
C GLY A 56 12.64 -14.05 11.62
N PRO A 57 13.96 -13.76 11.72
CA PRO A 57 14.74 -13.18 10.62
C PRO A 57 14.84 -14.05 9.37
N VAL A 58 14.63 -15.35 9.48
CA VAL A 58 14.72 -16.29 8.35
C VAL A 58 13.60 -16.05 7.34
N GLY A 59 12.36 -15.81 7.81
CA GLY A 59 11.20 -15.55 6.97
C GLY A 59 10.90 -14.06 6.80
N CYS A 60 11.37 -13.19 7.70
CA CYS A 60 10.97 -11.78 7.77
C CYS A 60 11.68 -10.92 6.72
N ASN A 61 10.93 -10.03 6.07
CA ASN A 61 11.45 -8.97 5.19
C ASN A 61 11.80 -7.66 5.94
N MET A 62 11.88 -7.71 7.27
CA MET A 62 12.38 -6.63 8.13
C MET A 62 11.71 -5.26 7.89
N CYS A 63 10.39 -5.24 7.73
CA CYS A 63 9.60 -4.04 7.44
C CYS A 63 8.57 -3.82 8.55
N ALA A 64 8.16 -2.56 8.76
CA ALA A 64 7.07 -2.24 9.69
C ALA A 64 5.72 -2.89 9.32
N GLY A 65 5.56 -3.36 8.07
CA GLY A 65 4.39 -4.12 7.63
C GLY A 65 3.12 -3.27 7.58
N VAL A 66 3.17 -2.11 6.94
CA VAL A 66 2.02 -1.23 6.73
C VAL A 66 1.65 -1.24 5.25
N ILE A 67 0.42 -1.61 4.94
CA ILE A 67 -0.19 -1.50 3.62
C ILE A 67 -0.91 -0.17 3.55
N SER A 68 -0.46 0.71 2.67
CA SER A 68 -1.00 2.06 2.53
C SER A 68 -2.46 2.06 2.06
N GLU A 69 -3.21 3.07 2.44
CA GLU A 69 -4.61 3.25 2.00
C GLU A 69 -4.75 3.14 0.49
N SER A 70 -3.86 3.80 -0.27
CA SER A 70 -3.89 3.74 -1.73
C SER A 70 -3.62 2.34 -2.28
N LEU A 71 -2.82 1.52 -1.59
CA LEU A 71 -2.56 0.14 -2.00
C LEU A 71 -3.74 -0.76 -1.64
N VAL A 72 -4.34 -0.62 -0.43
CA VAL A 72 -5.55 -1.37 -0.05
C VAL A 72 -6.65 -1.18 -1.10
N GLN A 73 -6.95 0.08 -1.45
CA GLN A 73 -7.94 0.39 -2.48
C GLN A 73 -7.57 -0.19 -3.84
N SER A 74 -6.27 -0.18 -4.19
CA SER A 74 -5.78 -0.71 -5.45
C SER A 74 -5.95 -2.20 -5.57
N LEU A 75 -5.57 -2.93 -4.54
CA LEU A 75 -5.69 -4.39 -4.49
C LEU A 75 -7.16 -4.80 -4.59
N SER A 76 -8.04 -4.11 -3.86
CA SER A 76 -9.48 -4.38 -3.89
C SER A 76 -10.08 -4.22 -5.29
N ILE A 77 -9.68 -3.19 -6.04
CA ILE A 77 -10.15 -2.98 -7.41
C ILE A 77 -9.58 -4.02 -8.39
N GLU A 78 -8.34 -4.48 -8.16
CA GLU A 78 -7.74 -5.57 -8.96
C GLU A 78 -8.38 -6.94 -8.65
N GLY A 79 -9.28 -7.02 -7.69
CA GLY A 79 -9.85 -8.28 -7.22
C GLY A 79 -8.93 -9.05 -6.26
N ILE A 80 -7.81 -8.46 -5.87
CA ILE A 80 -6.90 -9.05 -4.86
C ILE A 80 -7.44 -8.68 -3.46
N LYS A 81 -8.09 -9.63 -2.83
CA LYS A 81 -8.60 -9.48 -1.46
C LYS A 81 -7.45 -9.61 -0.46
N LEU A 82 -7.44 -8.79 0.57
CA LEU A 82 -6.60 -9.00 1.76
C LEU A 82 -7.39 -9.82 2.78
N PRO A 83 -7.08 -11.11 2.98
CA PRO A 83 -7.83 -11.96 3.90
C PRO A 83 -7.59 -11.55 5.36
N GLU A 84 -8.56 -11.85 6.23
CA GLU A 84 -8.48 -11.56 7.66
C GLU A 84 -7.33 -12.27 8.38
N ASN A 85 -6.89 -13.43 7.88
CA ASN A 85 -5.72 -14.14 8.39
C ASN A 85 -4.39 -13.52 7.94
N VAL A 86 -4.38 -12.56 7.01
CA VAL A 86 -3.20 -11.78 6.58
C VAL A 86 -3.19 -10.41 7.24
N VAL A 87 -4.37 -9.79 7.41
CA VAL A 87 -4.50 -8.49 8.07
C VAL A 87 -4.38 -8.66 9.58
N GLN A 88 -3.36 -8.06 10.17
CA GLN A 88 -3.15 -8.08 11.61
C GLN A 88 -4.09 -7.12 12.33
N ARG A 89 -4.25 -5.92 11.77
CA ARG A 89 -5.13 -4.87 12.27
C ARG A 89 -5.46 -3.87 11.17
N GLY A 90 -6.73 -3.47 11.11
CA GLY A 90 -7.18 -2.33 10.34
C GLY A 90 -6.91 -1.03 11.11
N ILE A 91 -6.46 0.01 10.41
CA ILE A 91 -6.13 1.31 11.01
C ILE A 91 -7.13 2.35 10.52
N ASN A 92 -7.75 3.06 11.46
CA ASN A 92 -8.71 4.13 11.21
C ASN A 92 -8.25 5.51 11.72
N SER A 93 -7.11 5.58 12.38
CA SER A 93 -6.64 6.84 12.95
C SER A 93 -5.12 6.88 13.10
N PHE A 94 -4.59 8.11 13.25
CA PHE A 94 -3.22 8.37 13.66
C PHE A 94 -3.22 9.22 14.93
N GLN A 95 -2.40 8.84 15.91
CA GLN A 95 -2.03 9.70 17.00
C GLN A 95 -0.70 10.37 16.70
N LEU A 96 -0.70 11.69 16.52
CA LEU A 96 0.50 12.47 16.36
C LEU A 96 1.00 12.94 17.72
N HIS A 97 2.21 12.55 18.08
CA HIS A 97 2.89 12.94 19.30
C HIS A 97 3.97 13.97 19.01
N THR A 98 3.98 15.04 19.77
CA THR A 98 5.09 15.99 19.86
C THR A 98 5.81 15.83 21.18
N ASP A 99 6.85 16.62 21.47
CA ASP A 99 7.53 16.56 22.77
C ASP A 99 6.61 16.87 23.98
N LYS A 100 5.44 17.51 23.76
CA LYS A 100 4.58 17.99 24.84
C LYS A 100 3.09 17.65 24.69
N GLU A 101 2.61 17.53 23.49
CA GLU A 101 1.18 17.42 23.18
C GLU A 101 0.94 16.26 22.21
N SER A 102 -0.24 15.68 22.29
CA SER A 102 -0.68 14.64 21.35
C SER A 102 -2.04 15.01 20.77
N VAL A 103 -2.29 14.62 19.54
CA VAL A 103 -3.56 14.85 18.84
C VAL A 103 -3.92 13.65 17.96
N THR A 104 -5.19 13.26 17.96
CA THR A 104 -5.72 12.17 17.14
C THR A 104 -6.30 12.73 15.83
N MET A 105 -5.96 12.08 14.72
CA MET A 105 -6.52 12.32 13.39
C MET A 105 -7.21 11.06 12.93
N TYR A 106 -8.48 11.16 12.61
CA TYR A 106 -9.28 10.02 12.15
C TYR A 106 -9.36 9.94 10.64
N ALA A 107 -9.49 8.72 10.13
CA ALA A 107 -9.72 8.41 8.73
C ALA A 107 -10.92 9.18 8.17
N PRO A 108 -10.90 9.56 6.90
CA PRO A 108 -12.09 9.95 6.19
C PRO A 108 -13.17 8.85 6.29
N PHE A 109 -14.44 9.26 6.42
CA PHE A 109 -15.60 8.33 6.47
C PHE A 109 -15.64 7.35 7.66
N ASN A 110 -14.77 7.51 8.67
CA ASN A 110 -14.66 6.60 9.81
C ASN A 110 -14.48 5.12 9.38
N GLU A 111 -13.61 4.87 8.42
CA GLU A 111 -13.41 3.60 7.74
C GLU A 111 -11.99 3.07 7.95
N MET A 112 -11.80 1.77 8.09
CA MET A 112 -10.49 1.13 8.16
C MET A 112 -9.90 0.99 6.76
N ARG A 113 -8.95 1.85 6.43
CA ARG A 113 -8.37 1.97 5.08
C ARG A 113 -6.91 1.59 4.97
N ILE A 114 -6.26 1.29 6.08
CA ILE A 114 -4.85 0.90 6.16
C ILE A 114 -4.81 -0.45 6.84
N ALA A 115 -3.97 -1.36 6.34
CA ALA A 115 -3.74 -2.64 6.98
C ALA A 115 -2.35 -2.70 7.59
N THR A 116 -2.23 -3.30 8.77
CA THR A 116 -0.94 -3.77 9.26
C THR A 116 -0.83 -5.28 9.03
N VAL A 117 0.36 -5.74 8.64
CA VAL A 117 0.62 -7.13 8.26
C VAL A 117 1.99 -7.59 8.77
N TYR A 118 2.19 -8.89 8.88
CA TYR A 118 3.52 -9.46 8.93
C TYR A 118 4.04 -9.71 7.51
N ARG A 119 5.30 -9.37 7.29
CA ARG A 119 6.02 -9.65 6.04
C ARG A 119 6.92 -10.88 6.16
N GLY A 120 6.59 -11.76 7.05
CA GLY A 120 7.18 -13.04 7.39
C GLY A 120 6.22 -13.77 8.30
N GLY A 121 6.62 -14.88 8.88
CA GLY A 121 5.78 -15.65 9.80
C GLY A 121 5.60 -15.04 11.18
N GLY A 122 6.05 -13.81 11.41
CA GLY A 122 6.00 -13.13 12.71
C GLY A 122 7.35 -13.03 13.43
N PRO A 123 7.42 -12.33 14.56
CA PRO A 123 8.65 -12.13 15.31
C PRO A 123 9.17 -13.44 15.94
N ARG A 124 10.46 -13.45 16.27
CA ARG A 124 11.07 -14.59 16.98
C ARG A 124 10.42 -14.76 18.35
N GLY A 125 10.06 -16.01 18.68
CA GLY A 125 9.45 -16.34 19.98
C GLY A 125 7.94 -16.15 20.04
N ALA A 126 7.28 -15.79 18.96
CA ALA A 126 5.83 -15.81 18.90
C ALA A 126 5.31 -17.25 19.02
N THR A 127 4.47 -17.52 20.02
CA THR A 127 3.98 -18.87 20.33
C THR A 127 2.64 -19.17 19.65
N GLU A 128 1.85 -18.15 19.33
CA GLU A 128 0.55 -18.31 18.69
C GLU A 128 0.43 -17.33 17.51
N LEU A 129 0.63 -17.82 16.30
CA LEU A 129 0.39 -17.04 15.10
C LEU A 129 -0.97 -17.44 14.50
N LYS A 130 -1.93 -16.55 14.60
CA LYS A 130 -3.22 -16.65 13.92
C LYS A 130 -3.15 -16.13 12.48
N TRP A 131 -2.02 -15.57 12.06
CA TRP A 131 -1.91 -14.80 10.82
C TRP A 131 -0.88 -15.39 9.87
N GLU A 132 -1.20 -15.28 8.58
CA GLU A 132 -0.30 -15.65 7.51
C GLU A 132 0.59 -14.45 7.10
N SER A 133 1.75 -14.77 6.54
CA SER A 133 2.65 -13.77 5.97
C SER A 133 2.03 -13.12 4.72
N PHE A 134 2.01 -11.79 4.67
CA PHE A 134 1.59 -11.06 3.48
C PHE A 134 2.47 -11.37 2.25
N ASP A 135 3.78 -11.54 2.45
CA ASP A 135 4.70 -11.85 1.36
C ASP A 135 4.47 -13.29 0.84
N GLU A 136 4.20 -14.27 1.73
CA GLU A 136 3.85 -15.63 1.32
C GLU A 136 2.50 -15.66 0.60
N TYR A 137 1.51 -14.93 1.10
CA TYR A 137 0.20 -14.78 0.46
C TYR A 137 0.32 -14.27 -0.98
N LEU A 138 1.10 -13.19 -1.20
CA LEU A 138 1.32 -12.67 -2.56
C LEU A 138 2.06 -13.66 -3.46
N LEU A 139 3.02 -14.40 -2.89
CA LEU A 139 3.77 -15.41 -3.64
C LEU A 139 2.87 -16.57 -4.04
N GLN A 140 1.96 -16.99 -3.15
CA GLN A 140 0.95 -18.01 -3.44
C GLN A 140 -0.04 -17.56 -4.51
N LEU A 141 -0.46 -16.28 -4.50
CA LEU A 141 -1.30 -15.71 -5.58
C LEU A 141 -0.59 -15.81 -6.95
N ALA A 142 0.69 -15.47 -7.01
CA ALA A 142 1.46 -15.62 -8.24
C ALA A 142 1.58 -17.11 -8.67
N GLY A 143 1.75 -18.01 -7.70
CA GLY A 143 1.76 -19.46 -7.93
C GLY A 143 0.42 -19.97 -8.45
N ALA A 144 -0.70 -19.49 -7.93
CA ALA A 144 -2.04 -19.82 -8.40
C ALA A 144 -2.30 -19.38 -9.84
N GLU A 145 -1.70 -18.27 -10.29
CA GLU A 145 -1.72 -17.86 -11.70
C GLU A 145 -0.77 -18.68 -12.60
N GLY A 146 0.05 -19.57 -12.05
CA GLY A 146 0.94 -20.48 -12.80
C GLY A 146 2.44 -20.16 -12.70
N ALA A 147 2.88 -19.28 -11.80
CA ALA A 147 4.30 -19.07 -11.57
C ALA A 147 4.93 -20.28 -10.85
N ASN A 148 6.10 -20.70 -11.30
CA ASN A 148 6.90 -21.73 -10.66
C ASN A 148 7.79 -21.11 -9.57
N ILE A 149 7.64 -21.52 -8.31
CA ILE A 149 8.39 -20.99 -7.18
C ILE A 149 9.62 -21.88 -6.92
N ILE A 150 10.81 -21.34 -7.18
CA ILE A 150 12.09 -22.03 -7.00
C ILE A 150 12.75 -21.55 -5.70
N ARG A 151 12.84 -22.45 -4.72
CA ARG A 151 13.41 -22.16 -3.38
C ARG A 151 14.95 -22.22 -3.35
N ASP A 152 15.58 -21.79 -4.44
CA ASP A 152 17.02 -21.75 -4.60
C ASP A 152 17.57 -20.32 -4.61
N ARG A 153 18.87 -20.20 -4.32
CA ARG A 153 19.58 -18.93 -4.41
C ARG A 153 20.25 -18.79 -5.76
N VAL A 154 19.95 -17.72 -6.48
CA VAL A 154 20.74 -17.31 -7.65
C VAL A 154 22.10 -16.84 -7.18
N ILE A 155 23.16 -17.41 -7.74
CA ILE A 155 24.56 -17.14 -7.37
C ILE A 155 25.30 -16.31 -8.43
N ASN A 156 24.85 -16.35 -9.68
CA ASN A 156 25.41 -15.55 -10.77
C ASN A 156 24.37 -15.32 -11.86
N LEU A 157 24.58 -14.24 -12.63
CA LEU A 157 23.89 -13.93 -13.88
C LEU A 157 24.93 -13.74 -14.98
N SER A 158 24.67 -14.26 -16.17
CA SER A 158 25.54 -14.12 -17.35
C SER A 158 24.72 -13.98 -18.63
N TRP A 159 25.39 -13.79 -19.74
CA TRP A 159 24.79 -13.81 -21.06
C TRP A 159 25.21 -15.08 -21.81
N ASP A 160 24.25 -15.75 -22.45
CA ASP A 160 24.48 -16.76 -23.47
C ASP A 160 24.26 -16.12 -24.83
N GLY A 161 25.31 -15.50 -25.36
CA GLY A 161 25.19 -14.69 -26.55
C GLY A 161 24.20 -13.55 -26.41
N GLN A 162 22.93 -13.80 -26.79
CA GLN A 162 21.88 -12.78 -26.78
C GLN A 162 20.86 -12.90 -25.63
N LYS A 163 20.85 -14.02 -24.92
CA LYS A 163 19.89 -14.27 -23.84
C LYS A 163 20.58 -14.29 -22.48
N PRO A 164 19.91 -13.77 -21.44
CA PRO A 164 20.46 -13.84 -20.10
C PRO A 164 20.28 -15.22 -19.49
N GLN A 165 21.27 -15.63 -18.67
CA GLN A 165 21.28 -16.90 -17.95
C GLN A 165 21.26 -16.69 -16.44
N VAL A 166 20.54 -17.56 -15.74
CA VAL A 166 20.49 -17.66 -14.28
C VAL A 166 21.29 -18.88 -13.83
N HIS A 167 22.22 -18.65 -12.91
CA HIS A 167 23.05 -19.70 -12.32
C HIS A 167 22.61 -19.98 -10.87
N ILE A 168 22.38 -21.27 -10.58
CA ILE A 168 22.09 -21.81 -9.27
C ILE A 168 23.21 -22.75 -8.89
N LYS A 169 23.52 -22.86 -7.60
CA LYS A 169 24.54 -23.77 -7.11
C LYS A 169 24.21 -25.22 -7.53
N ASP A 170 25.21 -25.93 -8.03
CA ASP A 170 25.15 -27.35 -8.38
C ASP A 170 24.05 -27.70 -9.42
N LYS A 171 23.64 -26.72 -10.25
CA LYS A 171 22.69 -26.92 -11.36
C LYS A 171 23.21 -26.27 -12.64
N GLU A 172 22.80 -26.81 -13.79
CA GLU A 172 23.10 -26.22 -15.10
C GLU A 172 22.45 -24.83 -15.25
N PRO A 173 23.14 -23.88 -15.89
CA PRO A 173 22.60 -22.55 -16.15
C PRO A 173 21.31 -22.61 -16.94
N GLN A 174 20.32 -21.80 -16.54
CA GLN A 174 19.04 -21.72 -17.22
C GLN A 174 18.94 -20.42 -18.02
N THR A 175 18.60 -20.54 -19.31
CA THR A 175 18.48 -19.39 -20.23
C THR A 175 17.04 -18.87 -20.23
N TYR A 176 16.88 -17.54 -20.24
CA TYR A 176 15.60 -16.83 -20.18
C TYR A 176 15.47 -15.79 -21.28
N ASP A 177 14.24 -15.44 -21.62
CA ASP A 177 13.95 -14.35 -22.53
C ASP A 177 13.95 -13.00 -21.81
N LEU A 178 13.53 -12.98 -20.53
CA LEU A 178 13.52 -11.80 -19.68
C LEU A 178 13.99 -12.17 -18.26
N ILE A 179 14.84 -11.34 -17.66
CA ILE A 179 15.15 -11.39 -16.23
C ILE A 179 14.62 -10.15 -15.54
N VAL A 180 13.91 -10.35 -14.43
CA VAL A 180 13.33 -9.30 -13.59
C VAL A 180 14.03 -9.27 -12.24
N GLY A 181 14.70 -8.17 -11.89
CA GLY A 181 15.31 -7.97 -10.59
C GLY A 181 14.29 -7.40 -9.59
N ALA A 182 13.85 -8.21 -8.65
CA ALA A 182 12.86 -7.88 -7.62
C ALA A 182 13.36 -8.16 -6.19
N PHE A 183 14.66 -8.14 -6.00
CA PHE A 183 15.36 -8.61 -4.80
C PHE A 183 15.35 -7.61 -3.62
N GLY A 184 14.84 -6.39 -3.82
CA GLY A 184 14.81 -5.35 -2.79
C GLY A 184 16.19 -4.75 -2.47
N VAL A 185 16.24 -3.79 -1.52
CA VAL A 185 17.46 -3.06 -1.17
C VAL A 185 18.36 -3.82 -0.19
N ASN A 186 17.80 -4.79 0.55
CA ASN A 186 18.52 -5.54 1.58
C ASN A 186 19.21 -6.83 1.08
N SER A 187 19.10 -7.13 -0.21
CA SER A 187 19.67 -8.32 -0.82
C SER A 187 21.05 -8.03 -1.44
N PRO A 188 22.01 -8.96 -1.36
CA PRO A 188 23.27 -8.87 -2.08
C PRO A 188 23.11 -9.08 -3.60
N SER A 189 21.95 -9.53 -4.08
CA SER A 189 21.73 -9.83 -5.51
C SER A 189 21.88 -8.61 -6.43
N GLY A 190 21.94 -7.39 -5.89
CA GLY A 190 22.23 -6.18 -6.67
C GLY A 190 23.56 -6.26 -7.44
N GLU A 191 24.57 -6.85 -6.84
CA GLU A 191 25.90 -7.04 -7.46
C GLU A 191 25.82 -7.94 -8.70
N LEU A 192 24.95 -8.94 -8.70
CA LEU A 192 24.73 -9.83 -9.85
C LEU A 192 24.26 -9.05 -11.09
N PHE A 193 23.38 -8.08 -10.88
CA PHE A 193 22.86 -7.23 -11.96
C PHE A 193 23.86 -6.15 -12.39
N GLU A 194 24.69 -5.63 -11.47
CA GLU A 194 25.78 -4.71 -11.82
C GLU A 194 26.81 -5.39 -12.73
N ASN A 195 27.06 -6.69 -12.54
CA ASN A 195 27.98 -7.50 -13.34
C ASN A 195 27.46 -7.81 -14.77
N LEU A 196 26.14 -7.68 -15.04
CA LEU A 196 25.60 -7.80 -16.39
C LEU A 196 25.98 -6.66 -17.34
N SER A 197 26.64 -5.61 -16.82
CA SER A 197 27.31 -4.54 -17.57
C SER A 197 26.40 -3.68 -18.48
N PHE A 198 25.07 -3.64 -18.23
CA PHE A 198 24.14 -2.75 -18.95
C PHE A 198 24.00 -1.36 -18.31
N GLY A 199 24.85 -1.04 -17.32
CA GLY A 199 24.89 0.26 -16.67
C GLY A 199 24.07 0.38 -15.37
N TYR A 200 23.48 -0.71 -14.88
CA TYR A 200 22.77 -0.71 -13.61
C TYR A 200 23.71 -0.38 -12.44
N ARG A 201 23.20 0.48 -11.52
CA ARG A 201 23.76 0.71 -10.19
C ARG A 201 22.62 0.73 -9.19
N LYS A 202 22.81 0.00 -8.08
CA LYS A 202 21.82 -0.08 -7.01
C LYS A 202 21.48 1.29 -6.43
N PRO A 203 20.22 1.50 -5.95
CA PRO A 203 19.83 2.75 -5.33
C PRO A 203 20.57 2.99 -4.02
N GLY A 204 20.74 4.27 -3.66
CA GLY A 204 21.19 4.64 -2.32
C GLY A 204 20.24 4.14 -1.26
N ALA A 205 20.77 3.78 -0.09
CA ALA A 205 19.99 3.24 1.00
C ALA A 205 20.40 3.84 2.34
N ARG A 206 19.45 3.89 3.29
CA ARG A 206 19.65 4.38 4.66
C ARG A 206 19.30 3.29 5.65
N LYS A 207 20.15 3.11 6.66
CA LYS A 207 19.90 2.19 7.75
C LYS A 207 18.72 2.69 8.60
N THR A 208 17.82 1.77 8.97
CA THR A 208 16.67 2.04 9.83
C THR A 208 16.73 1.12 11.04
N SER A 209 15.81 1.25 11.99
CA SER A 209 15.66 0.29 13.09
C SER A 209 14.19 -0.07 13.24
N ASN A 210 13.91 -1.36 13.27
CA ASN A 210 12.59 -1.90 13.61
C ASN A 210 12.72 -2.83 14.82
N MET A 211 11.78 -2.70 15.76
CA MET A 211 11.67 -3.56 16.95
C MET A 211 10.23 -4.04 17.10
N GLU A 212 10.05 -5.32 17.36
CA GLU A 212 8.75 -5.95 17.62
C GLU A 212 8.63 -6.28 19.10
N PHE A 213 7.60 -5.73 19.77
CA PHE A 213 7.31 -5.95 21.17
C PHE A 213 6.08 -6.83 21.33
N ALA A 214 6.22 -7.95 22.02
CA ALA A 214 5.12 -8.89 22.29
C ALA A 214 4.35 -8.45 23.55
N PHE A 215 3.31 -7.65 23.41
CA PHE A 215 2.50 -7.16 24.51
C PHE A 215 1.21 -7.96 24.76
N GLY A 216 0.80 -8.82 23.81
CA GLY A 216 -0.48 -9.50 23.82
C GLY A 216 -1.61 -8.65 23.22
N SER A 217 -2.64 -9.31 22.71
CA SER A 217 -3.75 -8.67 21.99
C SER A 217 -4.53 -7.70 22.86
N GLU A 218 -4.79 -8.05 24.11
CA GLU A 218 -5.52 -7.20 25.06
C GLU A 218 -4.82 -5.87 25.32
N TYR A 219 -3.49 -5.91 25.57
CA TYR A 219 -2.73 -4.69 25.76
C TYR A 219 -2.72 -3.81 24.51
N VAL A 220 -2.50 -4.41 23.34
CA VAL A 220 -2.45 -3.67 22.08
C VAL A 220 -3.80 -2.99 21.82
N THR A 221 -4.91 -3.72 22.04
CA THR A 221 -6.27 -3.20 21.83
C THR A 221 -6.61 -2.08 22.82
N ASN A 222 -6.32 -2.25 24.11
CA ASN A 222 -6.67 -1.27 25.13
C ASN A 222 -5.75 -0.03 25.13
N THR A 223 -4.49 -0.16 24.64
CA THR A 223 -3.50 0.93 24.74
C THR A 223 -3.32 1.69 23.41
N LEU A 224 -3.26 0.99 22.28
CA LEU A 224 -3.07 1.60 20.96
C LEU A 224 -4.36 1.57 20.12
N GLY A 225 -5.22 0.59 20.34
CA GLY A 225 -6.44 0.40 19.54
C GLY A 225 -6.11 0.26 18.05
N ASN A 226 -6.92 0.87 17.21
CA ASN A 226 -6.77 0.90 15.75
C ASN A 226 -6.05 2.18 15.27
N SER A 227 -5.17 2.75 16.13
CA SER A 227 -4.39 3.95 15.85
C SER A 227 -2.92 3.65 15.61
N MET A 228 -2.34 4.18 14.54
CA MET A 228 -0.89 4.29 14.41
C MET A 228 -0.38 5.52 15.14
N HIS A 229 0.71 5.40 15.87
CA HIS A 229 1.32 6.49 16.62
C HIS A 229 2.52 7.03 15.86
N ALA A 230 2.46 8.27 15.41
CA ALA A 230 3.55 8.97 14.72
C ALA A 230 4.18 10.02 15.64
N PHE A 231 5.51 10.10 15.65
CA PHE A 231 6.25 10.98 16.56
C PHE A 231 6.94 12.12 15.80
N LEU A 232 6.45 13.34 16.02
CA LEU A 232 7.01 14.59 15.53
C LEU A 232 7.81 15.25 16.65
N MET A 233 8.94 14.64 17.01
CA MET A 233 9.76 15.07 18.16
C MET A 233 11.05 15.73 17.69
N ASN A 234 11.54 16.69 18.49
CA ASN A 234 12.83 17.32 18.27
C ASN A 234 13.95 16.43 18.81
N LEU A 235 14.26 15.35 18.08
CA LEU A 235 15.40 14.47 18.34
C LEU A 235 16.35 14.58 17.13
N PRO A 236 17.58 15.12 17.31
CA PRO A 236 18.53 15.25 16.21
C PRO A 236 18.79 13.91 15.53
N GLY A 237 18.76 13.90 14.19
CA GLY A 237 18.93 12.69 13.39
C GLY A 237 17.66 11.85 13.20
N LEU A 238 16.56 12.11 13.91
CA LEU A 238 15.30 11.41 13.72
C LEU A 238 14.50 12.06 12.56
N HIS A 239 14.25 11.33 11.50
CA HIS A 239 13.38 11.80 10.40
C HIS A 239 11.94 11.37 10.59
N PHE A 240 11.72 10.13 11.03
CA PHE A 240 10.39 9.58 11.28
C PHE A 240 10.45 8.50 12.35
N ALA A 241 9.44 8.45 13.20
CA ALA A 241 9.23 7.37 14.15
C ALA A 241 7.74 7.03 14.24
N ALA A 242 7.45 5.74 14.37
CA ALA A 242 6.08 5.27 14.57
C ALA A 242 6.04 4.03 15.47
N LEU A 243 4.91 3.88 16.20
CA LEU A 243 4.46 2.62 16.78
C LEU A 243 3.27 2.13 15.93
N VAL A 244 3.39 0.91 15.46
CA VAL A 244 2.43 0.27 14.56
C VAL A 244 1.78 -0.89 15.32
N PRO A 245 0.49 -0.80 15.69
CA PRO A 245 -0.20 -1.91 16.34
C PRO A 245 -0.43 -3.04 15.34
N LYS A 246 -0.16 -4.24 15.77
CA LYS A 246 -0.49 -5.49 15.09
C LYS A 246 -1.39 -6.33 16.02
N GLY A 247 -1.73 -7.54 15.67
CA GLY A 247 -2.61 -8.38 16.48
C GLY A 247 -2.23 -8.39 17.96
N ASN A 248 -1.11 -9.05 18.30
CA ASN A 248 -0.59 -9.19 19.66
C ASN A 248 0.79 -8.53 19.86
N HIS A 249 1.26 -7.75 18.88
CA HIS A 249 2.56 -7.09 18.88
C HIS A 249 2.45 -5.62 18.53
N VAL A 250 3.46 -4.86 18.93
CA VAL A 250 3.69 -3.47 18.48
C VAL A 250 5.02 -3.39 17.77
N THR A 251 5.01 -2.90 16.53
CA THR A 251 6.26 -2.61 15.81
C THR A 251 6.65 -1.16 16.03
N MET A 252 7.82 -0.93 16.61
CA MET A 252 8.46 0.39 16.59
C MET A 252 9.35 0.50 15.37
N CYS A 253 9.15 1.56 14.58
CA CYS A 253 9.94 1.85 13.39
C CYS A 253 10.61 3.21 13.54
N LEU A 254 11.95 3.25 13.36
CA LEU A 254 12.75 4.48 13.40
C LEU A 254 13.48 4.65 12.08
N ILE A 255 13.33 5.83 11.47
CA ILE A 255 14.04 6.25 10.25
C ILE A 255 14.81 7.53 10.58
N GLY A 256 16.10 7.54 10.39
CA GLY A 256 16.94 8.70 10.70
C GLY A 256 18.40 8.50 10.29
N ASP A 257 19.23 9.46 10.65
CA ASP A 257 20.67 9.39 10.48
C ASP A 257 21.28 8.66 11.68
N ASP A 258 22.19 7.72 11.44
CA ASP A 258 22.96 6.99 12.46
C ASP A 258 22.13 6.36 13.59
N ILE A 259 21.05 5.68 13.23
CA ILE A 259 20.23 4.94 14.20
C ILE A 259 21.04 3.77 14.80
N ASN A 260 21.54 3.98 16.00
CA ASN A 260 22.26 2.96 16.79
C ASN A 260 21.50 2.67 18.09
N ASN A 261 21.96 1.71 18.89
CA ASN A 261 21.28 1.29 20.13
C ASN A 261 21.09 2.46 21.10
N LYS A 262 22.11 3.31 21.28
CA LYS A 262 22.01 4.50 22.16
C LYS A 262 20.93 5.48 21.68
N PHE A 263 20.76 5.62 20.36
CA PHE A 263 19.70 6.43 19.78
C PHE A 263 18.33 5.82 20.08
N VAL A 264 18.19 4.51 19.88
CA VAL A 264 16.97 3.76 20.19
C VAL A 264 16.58 3.91 21.66
N ASP A 265 17.53 3.70 22.57
CA ASP A 265 17.31 3.85 24.02
C ASP A 265 16.86 5.27 24.39
N ASN A 266 17.51 6.30 23.82
CA ASN A 266 17.12 7.70 24.03
C ASN A 266 15.68 7.97 23.53
N PHE A 267 15.31 7.42 22.37
CA PHE A 267 13.94 7.53 21.87
C PHE A 267 12.94 6.84 22.79
N MET A 268 13.23 5.62 23.23
CA MET A 268 12.35 4.84 24.11
C MET A 268 12.16 5.51 25.48
N GLN A 269 13.16 6.25 25.99
CA GLN A 269 13.08 6.98 27.27
C GLN A 269 12.25 8.27 27.18
N ARG A 270 11.78 8.69 26.00
CA ARG A 270 10.94 9.89 25.87
C ARG A 270 9.55 9.66 26.47
N PRO A 271 9.03 10.59 27.31
CA PRO A 271 7.72 10.39 27.98
C PRO A 271 6.56 10.04 27.05
N PRO A 272 6.42 10.66 25.86
CA PRO A 272 5.34 10.27 24.92
C PRO A 272 5.48 8.83 24.39
N VAL A 273 6.69 8.26 24.36
CA VAL A 273 6.96 6.89 23.91
C VAL A 273 6.76 5.91 25.06
N GLN A 274 7.31 6.24 26.24
CA GLN A 274 7.18 5.40 27.45
C GLN A 274 5.72 5.11 27.79
N LYS A 275 4.83 6.07 27.61
CA LYS A 275 3.38 5.88 27.84
C LYS A 275 2.82 4.63 27.15
N TYR A 276 3.39 4.24 26.02
CA TYR A 276 2.90 3.12 25.18
C TYR A 276 3.83 1.89 25.21
N LEU A 277 5.00 1.99 25.83
CA LEU A 277 5.97 0.89 25.92
C LEU A 277 6.26 0.44 27.37
N ALA A 278 5.80 1.19 28.37
CA ALA A 278 6.15 0.97 29.80
C ALA A 278 5.38 -0.19 30.49
N GLY A 279 4.61 -0.99 29.76
CA GLY A 279 3.71 -1.99 30.38
C GLY A 279 4.36 -3.20 31.04
N ASN A 280 5.70 -3.45 30.90
CA ASN A 280 6.39 -4.58 31.53
C ASN A 280 7.91 -4.50 31.36
N ASP A 281 8.66 -4.50 32.44
CA ASP A 281 10.14 -4.56 32.42
C ASP A 281 10.72 -5.85 31.78
N SER A 282 9.88 -6.89 31.63
CA SER A 282 10.23 -8.15 30.97
C SER A 282 10.20 -8.11 29.44
N HIS A 283 9.62 -7.07 28.81
CA HIS A 283 9.38 -7.05 27.37
C HIS A 283 10.55 -6.57 26.53
N THR A 284 11.51 -5.85 27.09
CA THR A 284 12.75 -5.47 26.38
C THR A 284 13.69 -6.67 26.17
N ALA A 285 13.62 -7.69 27.03
CA ALA A 285 14.46 -8.89 26.94
C ALA A 285 14.06 -9.87 25.83
N GLY A 286 12.85 -9.75 25.26
CA GLY A 286 12.31 -10.63 24.21
C GLY A 286 12.05 -9.95 22.86
N ALA A 287 12.36 -8.67 22.70
CA ALA A 287 12.06 -7.94 21.49
C ALA A 287 12.87 -8.46 20.29
N CYS A 288 12.19 -8.77 19.20
CA CYS A 288 12.84 -9.06 17.92
C CYS A 288 13.26 -7.72 17.30
N SER A 289 14.56 -7.48 17.14
CA SER A 289 15.09 -6.24 16.55
C SER A 289 15.84 -6.50 15.26
N CYS A 290 15.73 -5.56 14.32
CA CYS A 290 16.48 -5.58 13.08
C CYS A 290 16.84 -4.16 12.63
N SER A 291 17.87 -4.07 11.79
CA SER A 291 18.34 -2.79 11.23
C SER A 291 18.41 -2.88 9.71
N PRO A 292 17.24 -2.91 9.02
CA PRO A 292 17.22 -2.96 7.58
C PRO A 292 17.63 -1.64 6.95
N TYR A 293 17.97 -1.71 5.67
CA TYR A 293 18.11 -0.53 4.83
C TYR A 293 16.77 -0.19 4.18
N ALA A 294 16.42 1.09 4.15
CA ALA A 294 15.33 1.64 3.36
C ALA A 294 15.91 2.34 2.11
N SER A 295 15.27 2.19 0.98
CA SER A 295 15.67 2.84 -0.26
C SER A 295 15.52 4.37 -0.15
N LEU A 296 16.50 5.11 -0.66
CA LEU A 296 16.47 6.57 -0.76
C LEU A 296 16.00 7.09 -2.13
N GLY A 297 15.62 6.20 -3.02
CA GLY A 297 15.10 6.63 -4.33
C GLY A 297 15.39 5.69 -5.48
N ASP A 298 16.16 6.17 -6.45
CA ASP A 298 16.30 5.59 -7.76
C ASP A 298 17.64 4.88 -7.99
N ALA A 299 17.58 3.72 -8.64
CA ALA A 299 18.74 3.09 -9.24
C ALA A 299 19.17 3.86 -10.50
N THR A 300 20.43 3.73 -10.87
CA THR A 300 20.90 4.16 -12.19
C THR A 300 20.58 3.05 -13.19
N GLN A 301 20.05 3.40 -14.35
CA GLN A 301 19.74 2.48 -15.46
C GLN A 301 19.00 1.20 -14.99
N PRO A 302 17.74 1.29 -14.54
CA PRO A 302 17.01 0.14 -13.98
C PRO A 302 16.47 -0.84 -15.03
N PHE A 303 16.91 -0.77 -16.29
CA PHE A 303 16.53 -1.68 -17.38
C PHE A 303 17.59 -1.69 -18.49
N GLY A 304 17.59 -2.78 -19.23
CA GLY A 304 18.35 -3.00 -20.44
C GLY A 304 17.58 -3.92 -21.38
N ASP A 305 18.20 -4.38 -22.48
CA ASP A 305 17.58 -5.43 -23.28
C ASP A 305 17.41 -6.68 -22.43
N ARG A 306 16.18 -7.26 -22.40
CA ARG A 306 15.85 -8.48 -21.66
C ARG A 306 16.06 -8.42 -20.14
N VAL A 307 16.19 -7.22 -19.55
CA VAL A 307 16.40 -7.04 -18.10
C VAL A 307 15.63 -5.83 -17.61
N VAL A 308 14.91 -5.97 -16.48
CA VAL A 308 14.24 -4.87 -15.79
C VAL A 308 14.32 -5.03 -14.27
N LEU A 309 14.55 -3.93 -13.54
CA LEU A 309 14.62 -3.88 -12.08
C LEU A 309 13.38 -3.15 -11.54
N ILE A 310 12.68 -3.75 -10.57
CA ILE A 310 11.42 -3.26 -10.02
C ILE A 310 11.45 -3.16 -8.50
N GLY A 311 10.52 -2.39 -7.93
CA GLY A 311 10.51 -2.16 -6.48
C GLY A 311 11.79 -1.51 -5.99
N ASP A 312 12.18 -1.82 -4.76
CA ASP A 312 13.37 -1.24 -4.11
C ASP A 312 14.70 -1.60 -4.79
N SER A 313 14.72 -2.56 -5.71
CA SER A 313 15.88 -2.84 -6.57
C SER A 313 16.05 -1.82 -7.70
N GLY A 314 14.96 -1.21 -8.15
CA GLY A 314 14.94 -0.25 -9.25
C GLY A 314 14.52 1.15 -8.79
N MET A 315 13.27 1.31 -8.39
CA MET A 315 12.68 2.60 -8.06
C MET A 315 11.72 2.48 -6.87
N SER A 316 11.91 3.31 -5.86
CA SER A 316 11.07 3.34 -4.68
C SER A 316 10.72 4.76 -4.25
N ARG A 317 9.61 4.89 -3.54
CA ARG A 317 9.18 6.14 -2.93
C ARG A 317 10.00 6.43 -1.67
N LEU A 318 10.38 7.68 -1.48
CA LEU A 318 11.23 8.11 -0.38
C LEU A 318 10.58 7.84 0.98
N ASN A 319 11.26 7.11 1.85
CA ASN A 319 10.94 6.85 3.25
C ASN A 319 9.62 6.13 3.54
N LYS A 320 8.75 5.84 2.58
CA LYS A 320 7.48 5.15 2.81
C LYS A 320 6.85 4.60 1.54
N ASP A 321 5.80 3.79 1.73
CA ASP A 321 5.02 3.17 0.66
C ASP A 321 5.88 2.34 -0.30
N GLY A 322 6.89 1.64 0.24
CA GLY A 322 7.74 0.73 -0.54
C GLY A 322 6.93 -0.40 -1.20
N ILE A 323 5.93 -0.94 -0.50
CA ILE A 323 5.05 -1.98 -1.05
C ILE A 323 4.18 -1.40 -2.18
N GLY A 324 3.63 -0.19 -2.02
CA GLY A 324 2.90 0.49 -3.09
C GLY A 324 3.78 0.85 -4.29
N SER A 325 5.05 1.19 -4.06
CA SER A 325 6.03 1.39 -5.14
C SER A 325 6.35 0.08 -5.86
N ALA A 326 6.49 -1.02 -5.11
CA ALA A 326 6.68 -2.36 -5.65
C ALA A 326 5.50 -2.76 -6.56
N TYR A 327 4.26 -2.57 -6.09
CA TYR A 327 3.06 -2.79 -6.87
C TYR A 327 3.05 -1.99 -8.19
N ARG A 328 3.29 -0.66 -8.12
CA ARG A 328 3.24 0.21 -9.31
C ARG A 328 4.30 -0.12 -10.33
N THR A 329 5.55 -0.29 -9.88
CA THR A 329 6.66 -0.62 -10.78
C THR A 329 6.53 -2.01 -11.38
N ALA A 330 6.08 -3.00 -10.60
CA ALA A 330 5.82 -4.35 -11.06
C ALA A 330 4.74 -4.38 -12.15
N LYS A 331 3.60 -3.71 -11.92
CA LYS A 331 2.50 -3.69 -12.88
C LYS A 331 2.90 -3.04 -14.19
N VAL A 332 3.54 -1.85 -14.14
CA VAL A 332 3.97 -1.15 -15.36
C VAL A 332 5.05 -1.92 -16.11
N ALA A 333 5.97 -2.58 -15.41
CA ALA A 333 6.97 -3.44 -16.05
C ALA A 333 6.32 -4.65 -16.73
N ALA A 334 5.34 -5.30 -16.11
CA ALA A 334 4.59 -6.42 -16.69
C ALA A 334 3.80 -5.98 -17.93
N VAL A 335 3.08 -4.84 -17.85
CA VAL A 335 2.35 -4.25 -18.99
C VAL A 335 3.30 -3.91 -20.13
N THR A 336 4.47 -3.33 -19.83
CA THR A 336 5.48 -3.00 -20.84
C THR A 336 6.01 -4.27 -21.51
N ALA A 337 6.43 -5.26 -20.73
CA ALA A 337 6.98 -6.51 -21.23
C ALA A 337 5.99 -7.25 -22.15
N LEU A 338 4.70 -7.25 -21.79
CA LEU A 338 3.67 -7.96 -22.55
C LEU A 338 3.21 -7.20 -23.80
N PHE A 339 2.94 -5.89 -23.70
CA PHE A 339 2.26 -5.15 -24.77
C PHE A 339 3.17 -4.29 -25.62
N ARG A 340 4.41 -4.03 -25.19
CA ARG A 340 5.39 -3.23 -25.97
C ARG A 340 6.59 -4.04 -26.40
N GLY A 341 7.13 -4.85 -25.51
CA GLY A 341 8.31 -5.67 -25.71
C GLY A 341 9.30 -5.60 -24.55
N ILE A 342 10.43 -6.28 -24.70
CA ILE A 342 11.45 -6.46 -23.66
C ILE A 342 12.82 -5.89 -24.04
N SER A 343 12.87 -5.01 -25.05
CA SER A 343 14.08 -4.28 -25.38
C SER A 343 14.30 -3.08 -24.44
N GLN A 344 15.51 -2.59 -24.37
CA GLN A 344 15.84 -1.35 -23.63
C GLN A 344 14.96 -0.19 -24.08
N LYS A 345 14.65 -0.09 -25.37
CA LYS A 345 13.77 0.94 -25.93
C LYS A 345 12.34 0.79 -25.45
N ASP A 346 11.81 -0.43 -25.39
CA ASP A 346 10.46 -0.68 -24.92
C ASP A 346 10.30 -0.28 -23.45
N PHE A 347 11.30 -0.61 -22.60
CA PHE A 347 11.31 -0.19 -21.21
C PHE A 347 11.55 1.33 -21.07
N GLN A 348 12.31 1.93 -21.94
CA GLN A 348 12.47 3.39 -21.98
C GLN A 348 11.14 4.09 -22.27
N ASP A 349 10.35 3.57 -23.21
CA ASP A 349 9.08 4.16 -23.62
C ASP A 349 7.91 3.79 -22.68
N GLY A 350 7.93 2.61 -22.07
CA GLY A 350 6.85 2.08 -21.26
C GLY A 350 7.08 2.17 -19.74
N TYR A 351 8.31 1.89 -19.28
CA TYR A 351 8.63 1.78 -17.86
C TYR A 351 9.30 3.04 -17.27
N LEU A 352 10.20 3.69 -18.02
CA LEU A 352 10.88 4.90 -17.55
C LEU A 352 9.94 6.04 -17.13
N PRO A 353 8.76 6.26 -17.77
CA PRO A 353 7.83 7.31 -17.34
C PRO A 353 7.39 7.18 -15.87
N ILE A 354 7.06 5.97 -15.38
CA ILE A 354 6.70 5.77 -13.97
C ILE A 354 7.90 5.98 -13.04
N CYS A 355 9.10 5.56 -13.45
CA CYS A 355 10.34 5.83 -12.71
C CYS A 355 10.57 7.34 -12.56
N ASN A 356 10.42 8.11 -13.63
CA ASN A 356 10.56 9.56 -13.62
C ASN A 356 9.50 10.25 -12.76
N ALA A 357 8.25 9.75 -12.78
CA ALA A 357 7.17 10.26 -11.94
C ALA A 357 7.50 10.06 -10.44
N ILE A 358 7.96 8.87 -10.04
CA ILE A 358 8.38 8.59 -8.65
C ILE A 358 9.60 9.45 -8.28
N LYS A 359 10.58 9.59 -9.18
CA LYS A 359 11.77 10.42 -8.96
C LYS A 359 11.42 11.88 -8.74
N LEU A 360 10.49 12.41 -9.54
CA LEU A 360 9.99 13.79 -9.38
C LEU A 360 9.25 13.94 -8.05
N ASP A 361 8.38 12.99 -7.71
CA ASP A 361 7.65 12.98 -6.44
C ASP A 361 8.60 12.96 -5.23
N ASN A 362 9.67 12.17 -5.30
CA ASN A 362 10.70 12.10 -4.26
C ASN A 362 11.42 13.44 -4.04
N ARG A 363 11.54 14.32 -5.06
CA ARG A 363 12.09 15.67 -4.89
C ARG A 363 11.19 16.53 -4.01
N PHE A 364 9.87 16.49 -4.23
CA PHE A 364 8.91 17.15 -3.37
C PHE A 364 8.93 16.56 -1.94
N GLY A 365 9.07 15.24 -1.82
CA GLY A 365 9.23 14.57 -0.54
C GLY A 365 10.41 15.11 0.26
N ARG A 366 11.58 15.29 -0.35
CA ARG A 366 12.77 15.87 0.30
C ARG A 366 12.49 17.27 0.83
N VAL A 367 11.81 18.12 0.05
CA VAL A 367 11.44 19.48 0.48
C VAL A 367 10.48 19.41 1.68
N ILE A 368 9.45 18.56 1.64
CA ILE A 368 8.50 18.39 2.75
C ILE A 368 9.24 17.94 4.02
N TYR A 369 10.11 16.93 3.93
CA TYR A 369 10.88 16.47 5.10
C TYR A 369 11.79 17.59 5.65
N THR A 370 12.40 18.43 4.81
CA THR A 370 13.18 19.58 5.27
C THR A 370 12.30 20.59 6.03
N ILE A 371 11.09 20.87 5.55
CA ILE A 371 10.13 21.73 6.23
C ILE A 371 9.72 21.12 7.58
N VAL A 372 9.45 19.83 7.63
CA VAL A 372 9.10 19.09 8.85
C VAL A 372 10.24 19.19 9.88
N GLU A 373 11.51 19.10 9.46
CA GLU A 373 12.65 19.29 10.35
C GLU A 373 12.69 20.70 10.98
N VAL A 374 12.32 21.74 10.24
CA VAL A 374 12.20 23.10 10.78
C VAL A 374 11.03 23.18 11.78
N ILE A 375 9.88 22.58 11.45
CA ILE A 375 8.71 22.57 12.32
C ILE A 375 9.04 21.90 13.66
N LYS A 376 9.70 20.74 13.65
CA LYS A 376 10.08 19.99 14.87
C LYS A 376 10.95 20.79 15.83
N LYS A 377 11.84 21.63 15.32
CA LYS A 377 12.75 22.48 16.12
C LYS A 377 12.04 23.64 16.82
N SER A 378 10.85 24.01 16.37
CA SER A 378 10.10 25.19 16.89
C SER A 378 8.85 24.75 17.65
N ARG A 379 8.81 25.06 18.95
CA ARG A 379 7.62 24.80 19.80
C ARG A 379 6.37 25.53 19.33
N TRP A 380 6.52 26.69 18.73
CA TRP A 380 5.40 27.49 18.22
C TRP A 380 4.80 26.82 16.96
N LEU A 381 5.66 26.36 16.06
CA LEU A 381 5.22 25.69 14.84
C LEU A 381 4.54 24.34 15.15
N THR A 382 5.12 23.52 16.03
CA THR A 382 4.49 22.24 16.43
C THR A 382 3.16 22.44 17.12
N ARG A 383 3.03 23.47 18.01
CA ARG A 383 1.73 23.83 18.60
C ARG A 383 0.72 24.26 17.56
N GLY A 384 1.12 25.02 16.55
CA GLY A 384 0.26 25.43 15.44
C GLY A 384 -0.33 24.21 14.70
N VAL A 385 0.47 23.16 14.46
CA VAL A 385 0.01 21.90 13.86
C VAL A 385 -1.07 21.26 14.75
N VAL A 386 -0.76 21.03 16.02
CA VAL A 386 -1.69 20.36 16.96
C VAL A 386 -2.99 21.13 17.10
N ARG A 387 -2.93 22.45 17.27
CA ARG A 387 -4.11 23.32 17.41
C ARG A 387 -4.99 23.33 16.16
N MET A 388 -4.37 23.36 14.98
CA MET A 388 -5.09 23.31 13.71
C MET A 388 -5.83 21.99 13.55
N ILE A 389 -5.18 20.85 13.84
CA ILE A 389 -5.81 19.53 13.81
C ILE A 389 -6.98 19.48 14.79
N ASN A 390 -6.77 19.86 16.07
CA ASN A 390 -7.84 19.88 17.08
C ASN A 390 -9.05 20.73 16.64
N SER A 391 -8.79 21.90 16.03
CA SER A 391 -9.85 22.76 15.49
C SER A 391 -10.62 22.12 14.34
N GLU A 392 -9.92 21.37 13.48
CA GLU A 392 -10.51 20.68 12.33
C GLU A 392 -11.32 19.45 12.76
N GLN A 393 -10.87 18.70 13.77
CA GLN A 393 -11.57 17.52 14.28
C GLN A 393 -12.88 17.87 15.01
N ARG A 394 -13.00 19.07 15.59
CA ARG A 394 -14.23 19.53 16.26
C ARG A 394 -15.35 19.97 15.31
N LYS A 395 -15.06 20.19 14.03
CA LYS A 395 -16.02 20.77 13.08
C LYS A 395 -16.48 19.72 12.09
N SER A 396 -17.73 19.25 12.21
CA SER A 396 -18.36 18.45 11.19
C SER A 396 -18.49 19.22 9.86
N GLY A 397 -18.18 18.57 8.73
CA GLY A 397 -18.44 19.10 7.39
C GLY A 397 -17.50 20.19 6.85
N LYS A 398 -16.49 20.65 7.58
CA LYS A 398 -15.51 21.62 7.08
C LYS A 398 -14.25 20.96 6.54
N GLN A 399 -13.59 21.63 5.56
CA GLN A 399 -12.34 21.16 4.99
C GLN A 399 -11.27 20.99 6.07
N ARG A 400 -10.83 19.74 6.28
CA ARG A 400 -9.77 19.35 7.23
C ARG A 400 -8.41 19.42 6.54
N ARG A 401 -7.88 20.65 6.35
CA ARG A 401 -6.68 20.87 5.52
C ARG A 401 -5.40 20.29 6.11
N MET A 402 -5.09 20.58 7.38
CA MET A 402 -3.90 20.07 8.06
C MET A 402 -4.02 18.54 8.28
N SER A 403 -5.17 18.08 8.76
CA SER A 403 -5.44 16.66 8.96
C SER A 403 -5.31 15.88 7.67
N MET A 404 -5.83 16.38 6.54
CA MET A 404 -5.69 15.72 5.23
C MET A 404 -4.25 15.70 4.71
N VAL A 405 -3.49 16.78 4.88
CA VAL A 405 -2.07 16.86 4.49
C VAL A 405 -1.27 15.80 5.26
N LEU A 406 -1.45 15.73 6.58
CA LEU A 406 -0.74 14.77 7.41
C LEU A 406 -1.25 13.33 7.19
N TRP A 407 -2.56 13.15 6.99
CA TRP A 407 -3.12 11.85 6.63
C TRP A 407 -2.48 11.32 5.36
N ASP A 408 -2.51 12.09 4.27
CA ASP A 408 -1.90 11.70 2.99
C ASP A 408 -0.38 11.51 3.11
N MET A 409 0.27 12.29 3.97
CA MET A 409 1.69 12.15 4.24
C MET A 409 1.99 10.85 5.02
N PHE A 410 1.18 10.45 5.99
CA PHE A 410 1.41 9.23 6.78
C PHE A 410 0.95 7.97 6.07
N THR A 411 -0.15 8.02 5.35
CA THR A 411 -0.71 6.87 4.63
C THR A 411 -0.04 6.62 3.28
N GLY A 412 0.60 7.62 2.68
CA GLY A 412 1.07 7.54 1.30
C GLY A 412 -0.05 7.60 0.25
N SER A 413 -1.28 7.98 0.63
CA SER A 413 -2.46 8.03 -0.25
C SER A 413 -2.33 9.02 -1.39
N ALA A 414 -1.61 10.14 -1.17
CA ALA A 414 -1.33 11.11 -2.21
C ALA A 414 0.17 11.21 -2.52
N PRO A 415 0.55 11.59 -3.76
CA PRO A 415 1.91 11.98 -4.09
C PRO A 415 2.39 13.14 -3.22
N TYR A 416 3.70 13.18 -2.92
CA TYR A 416 4.32 14.30 -2.21
C TYR A 416 4.10 15.64 -2.91
N ARG A 417 4.07 15.65 -4.24
CA ARG A 417 3.73 16.83 -5.03
C ARG A 417 2.36 17.39 -4.66
N ASP A 418 1.34 16.56 -4.57
CA ASP A 418 -0.02 16.99 -4.24
C ASP A 418 -0.12 17.49 -2.80
N VAL A 419 0.56 16.80 -1.87
CA VAL A 419 0.70 17.23 -0.46
C VAL A 419 1.35 18.61 -0.40
N PHE A 420 2.46 18.81 -1.12
CA PHE A 420 3.19 20.08 -1.17
C PHE A 420 2.31 21.23 -1.72
N MET A 421 1.62 20.97 -2.85
CA MET A 421 0.73 21.98 -3.46
C MET A 421 -0.42 22.40 -2.52
N ARG A 422 -0.96 21.45 -1.74
CA ARG A 422 -1.99 21.77 -0.72
C ARG A 422 -1.42 22.63 0.42
N CYS A 423 -0.17 22.41 0.82
CA CYS A 423 0.50 23.26 1.81
C CYS A 423 0.69 24.71 1.32
N LEU A 424 0.82 24.93 0.01
CA LEU A 424 0.94 26.28 -0.58
C LEU A 424 -0.41 26.99 -0.72
N HIS A 425 -1.54 26.31 -0.51
CA HIS A 425 -2.86 26.92 -0.64
C HIS A 425 -3.04 28.04 0.40
N PRO A 426 -3.48 29.27 0.00
CA PRO A 426 -3.60 30.41 0.91
C PRO A 426 -4.41 30.10 2.17
N GLY A 427 -5.50 29.34 2.03
CA GLY A 427 -6.31 28.91 3.18
C GLY A 427 -5.63 27.92 4.12
N PHE A 428 -4.62 27.14 3.67
CA PHE A 428 -3.78 26.33 4.55
C PHE A 428 -2.81 27.24 5.31
N ILE A 429 -2.09 28.09 4.60
CA ILE A 429 -1.08 29.00 5.20
C ILE A 429 -1.74 29.95 6.20
N GLY A 430 -2.82 30.64 5.81
CA GLY A 430 -3.55 31.56 6.69
C GLY A 430 -4.17 30.83 7.89
N GLY A 431 -4.71 29.64 7.69
CA GLY A 431 -5.20 28.78 8.77
C GLY A 431 -4.09 28.42 9.75
N TYR A 432 -2.93 27.99 9.25
CA TYR A 432 -1.80 27.59 10.08
C TYR A 432 -1.23 28.77 10.88
N ILE A 433 -1.00 29.93 10.25
CA ILE A 433 -0.53 31.16 10.92
C ILE A 433 -1.52 31.57 12.04
N ARG A 434 -2.83 31.56 11.75
CA ARG A 434 -3.86 31.85 12.76
C ARG A 434 -3.77 30.93 13.97
N HIS A 435 -3.55 29.63 13.77
CA HIS A 435 -3.48 28.65 14.87
C HIS A 435 -2.16 28.73 15.63
N ILE A 436 -1.07 29.17 15.01
CA ILE A 436 0.17 29.54 15.73
C ILE A 436 -0.11 30.67 16.69
N ALA A 437 -0.78 31.73 16.23
CA ALA A 437 -0.98 32.98 17.01
C ALA A 437 -2.11 32.85 18.05
N PHE A 438 -3.27 32.30 17.69
CA PHE A 438 -4.53 32.39 18.44
C PHE A 438 -5.24 31.06 18.72
N GLY A 439 -4.67 29.92 18.37
CA GLY A 439 -5.34 28.61 18.50
C GLY A 439 -5.48 28.15 19.96
N SER A 440 -6.58 27.47 20.30
CA SER A 440 -6.76 26.75 21.56
C SER A 440 -6.15 25.35 21.50
N SER A 441 -5.49 24.91 22.60
CA SER A 441 -4.89 23.58 22.73
C SER A 441 -5.84 22.54 23.35
N ALA A 442 -7.10 22.92 23.66
CA ALA A 442 -8.02 21.97 24.27
C ALA A 442 -8.29 20.78 23.32
N PRO A 443 -8.19 19.52 23.79
CA PRO A 443 -8.43 18.35 22.96
C PRO A 443 -9.89 18.33 22.45
N ALA A 444 -10.11 17.70 21.29
CA ALA A 444 -11.46 17.34 20.87
C ALA A 444 -11.96 16.26 21.83
N THR A 445 -13.15 16.46 22.40
CA THR A 445 -13.76 15.48 23.31
C THR A 445 -14.21 14.26 22.51
N GLU A 446 -13.92 13.05 23.01
CA GLU A 446 -14.35 11.76 22.45
C GLU A 446 -15.87 11.56 22.50
N ALA A 447 -16.59 12.40 23.28
CA ALA A 447 -18.02 12.28 23.59
C ALA A 447 -18.99 12.36 22.38
N ASP A 448 -18.54 12.81 21.21
CA ASP A 448 -19.42 12.99 20.03
C ASP A 448 -19.37 11.82 19.03
N ARG A 449 -18.73 10.70 19.35
CA ARG A 449 -18.64 9.55 18.45
C ARG A 449 -19.15 8.30 19.12
N LYS A 450 -20.19 7.71 18.54
CA LYS A 450 -20.56 6.33 18.83
C LYS A 450 -19.37 5.44 18.47
N GLU A 451 -18.71 4.83 19.46
CA GLU A 451 -17.80 3.71 19.25
C GLU A 451 -18.64 2.54 18.73
N GLU A 452 -18.68 2.37 17.42
CA GLU A 452 -19.02 1.08 16.84
C GLU A 452 -17.85 0.15 17.17
N VAL A 453 -18.15 -0.98 17.80
CA VAL A 453 -17.19 -2.08 18.01
C VAL A 453 -16.79 -2.56 16.63
N MET A 454 -15.65 -2.07 16.12
CA MET A 454 -15.14 -2.46 14.81
C MET A 454 -14.26 -3.69 14.99
N GLU A 455 -14.52 -4.75 14.20
CA GLU A 455 -13.66 -5.92 14.14
C GLU A 455 -12.22 -5.49 13.77
N GLU A 456 -11.25 -5.91 14.58
CA GLU A 456 -9.88 -5.42 14.54
C GLU A 456 -9.14 -5.70 13.22
N THR A 457 -9.50 -6.78 12.52
CA THR A 457 -8.78 -7.27 11.33
C THR A 457 -9.47 -6.92 10.01
N ALA A 458 -10.67 -6.41 10.03
CA ALA A 458 -11.45 -6.19 8.81
C ALA A 458 -11.27 -4.79 8.23
N LEU A 459 -11.10 -4.69 6.92
CA LEU A 459 -10.97 -3.44 6.17
C LEU A 459 -12.32 -2.98 5.63
N GLY A 460 -12.51 -1.65 5.54
CA GLY A 460 -13.75 -1.04 5.10
C GLY A 460 -14.69 -0.71 6.26
N ARG A 461 -15.94 -0.36 5.93
CA ARG A 461 -17.01 -0.05 6.87
C ARG A 461 -18.04 -1.18 6.88
N LEU A 462 -18.49 -1.57 8.06
CA LEU A 462 -19.59 -2.52 8.24
C LEU A 462 -20.92 -1.78 8.14
N TYR A 463 -21.87 -2.37 7.41
CA TYR A 463 -23.27 -1.99 7.33
C TYR A 463 -24.10 -3.18 7.76
N HIS A 464 -25.05 -2.95 8.67
CA HIS A 464 -25.95 -4.00 9.14
C HIS A 464 -27.14 -4.19 8.22
N ASN A 465 -27.83 -5.32 8.36
CA ASN A 465 -28.98 -5.66 7.53
C ASN A 465 -29.99 -4.51 7.42
N GLY A 466 -30.32 -4.11 6.20
CA GLY A 466 -31.25 -3.03 5.90
C GLY A 466 -30.66 -1.62 5.93
N GLU A 467 -29.39 -1.44 6.34
CA GLU A 467 -28.75 -0.13 6.30
C GLU A 467 -28.46 0.32 4.85
N ILE A 468 -28.68 1.59 4.59
CA ILE A 468 -28.47 2.21 3.28
C ILE A 468 -26.99 2.60 3.14
N ILE A 469 -26.35 2.09 2.09
CA ILE A 469 -24.97 2.40 1.70
C ILE A 469 -24.96 3.60 0.76
N ILE A 470 -25.87 3.61 -0.22
CA ILE A 470 -26.10 4.70 -1.18
C ILE A 470 -27.58 4.98 -1.23
N GLN A 471 -27.96 6.27 -1.22
CA GLN A 471 -29.34 6.72 -1.43
C GLN A 471 -29.52 7.24 -2.85
N GLU A 472 -30.55 6.81 -3.57
CA GLU A 472 -30.96 7.34 -4.88
C GLU A 472 -31.15 8.86 -4.82
N GLY A 473 -30.68 9.57 -5.84
CA GLY A 473 -30.78 11.03 -5.95
C GLY A 473 -29.70 11.84 -5.21
N GLU A 474 -28.90 11.23 -4.33
CA GLU A 474 -27.80 11.93 -3.66
C GLU A 474 -26.61 12.19 -4.60
N PRO A 475 -25.84 13.27 -4.40
CA PRO A 475 -24.62 13.49 -5.13
C PRO A 475 -23.56 12.42 -4.80
N GLY A 476 -22.83 11.90 -5.80
CA GLY A 476 -21.82 10.86 -5.62
C GLY A 476 -20.44 11.32 -6.03
N ASP A 477 -19.48 11.21 -5.10
CA ASP A 477 -18.07 11.55 -5.30
C ASP A 477 -17.11 10.37 -5.04
N CYS A 478 -17.66 9.19 -4.78
CA CYS A 478 -16.93 7.94 -4.52
C CYS A 478 -17.66 6.75 -5.14
N MET A 479 -16.95 5.63 -5.24
CA MET A 479 -17.49 4.30 -5.57
C MET A 479 -17.16 3.34 -4.45
N TYR A 480 -17.69 2.12 -4.51
CA TYR A 480 -17.59 1.14 -3.44
C TYR A 480 -17.23 -0.24 -3.99
N VAL A 481 -16.53 -1.03 -3.15
CA VAL A 481 -16.24 -2.45 -3.41
C VAL A 481 -16.72 -3.28 -2.23
N ILE A 482 -17.55 -4.29 -2.46
CA ILE A 482 -18.00 -5.21 -1.41
C ILE A 482 -16.82 -6.10 -0.99
N GLN A 483 -16.43 -5.99 0.27
CA GLN A 483 -15.36 -6.81 0.87
C GLN A 483 -15.90 -8.16 1.39
N SER A 484 -17.11 -8.15 1.98
CA SER A 484 -17.84 -9.34 2.41
C SER A 484 -19.33 -9.02 2.51
N GLY A 485 -20.19 -10.06 2.47
CA GLY A 485 -21.64 -9.90 2.49
C GLY A 485 -22.24 -9.61 1.13
N GLN A 486 -23.47 -9.10 1.13
CA GLN A 486 -24.25 -8.80 -0.06
C GLN A 486 -25.01 -7.49 0.09
N ALA A 487 -25.33 -6.84 -1.03
CA ALA A 487 -26.14 -5.63 -1.05
C ALA A 487 -27.16 -5.67 -2.19
N GLU A 488 -28.34 -5.16 -1.95
CA GLU A 488 -29.43 -5.06 -2.92
C GLU A 488 -29.45 -3.69 -3.59
N VAL A 489 -29.59 -3.66 -4.90
CA VAL A 489 -29.77 -2.43 -5.70
C VAL A 489 -31.26 -2.21 -5.94
N ILE A 490 -31.78 -1.07 -5.53
CA ILE A 490 -33.20 -0.74 -5.50
C ILE A 490 -33.42 0.60 -6.22
N ILE A 491 -34.47 0.67 -7.03
CA ILE A 491 -35.00 1.95 -7.57
C ILE A 491 -36.41 2.18 -7.07
N THR A 492 -36.79 3.45 -6.96
CA THR A 492 -38.17 3.83 -6.64
C THR A 492 -38.94 4.12 -7.92
N GLN A 493 -39.88 3.26 -8.27
CA GLN A 493 -40.76 3.44 -9.43
C GLN A 493 -42.23 3.51 -8.98
N ASP A 494 -42.94 4.58 -9.30
CA ASP A 494 -44.35 4.84 -8.92
C ASP A 494 -44.59 4.70 -7.40
N GLY A 495 -43.61 5.12 -6.57
CA GLY A 495 -43.66 5.07 -5.10
C GLY A 495 -43.47 3.66 -4.51
N LYS A 496 -43.07 2.68 -5.32
CA LYS A 496 -42.71 1.32 -4.87
C LYS A 496 -41.24 1.04 -5.09
N GLU A 497 -40.65 0.35 -4.12
CA GLU A 497 -39.29 -0.17 -4.26
C GLU A 497 -39.29 -1.38 -5.22
N VAL A 498 -38.40 -1.32 -6.23
CA VAL A 498 -38.16 -2.40 -7.19
C VAL A 498 -36.71 -2.83 -7.06
N SER A 499 -36.47 -4.08 -6.68
CA SER A 499 -35.14 -4.66 -6.65
C SER A 499 -34.65 -4.93 -8.06
N LEU A 500 -33.47 -4.40 -8.42
CA LEU A 500 -32.86 -4.57 -9.73
C LEU A 500 -31.86 -5.71 -9.76
N SER A 501 -31.03 -5.83 -8.74
CA SER A 501 -29.98 -6.85 -8.67
C SER A 501 -29.42 -6.99 -7.26
N VAL A 502 -28.75 -8.10 -7.00
CA VAL A 502 -27.97 -8.35 -5.77
C VAL A 502 -26.50 -8.31 -6.12
N LEU A 503 -25.76 -7.51 -5.36
CA LEU A 503 -24.32 -7.38 -5.43
C LEU A 503 -23.68 -8.29 -4.39
N SER A 504 -22.58 -8.91 -4.75
CA SER A 504 -21.83 -9.86 -3.92
C SER A 504 -20.39 -9.42 -3.71
N GLN A 505 -19.66 -10.16 -2.91
CA GLN A 505 -18.24 -9.91 -2.65
C GLN A 505 -17.43 -9.71 -3.94
N GLY A 506 -16.63 -8.63 -3.97
CA GLY A 506 -15.81 -8.22 -5.11
C GLY A 506 -16.53 -7.35 -6.13
N ASP A 507 -17.85 -7.17 -6.02
CA ASP A 507 -18.59 -6.29 -6.90
C ASP A 507 -18.32 -4.82 -6.58
N VAL A 508 -18.29 -4.03 -7.67
CA VAL A 508 -18.08 -2.59 -7.66
C VAL A 508 -19.41 -1.90 -7.93
N PHE A 509 -19.72 -0.84 -7.19
CA PHE A 509 -20.95 -0.07 -7.39
C PHE A 509 -20.79 1.42 -7.06
N GLY A 510 -21.74 2.25 -7.52
CA GLY A 510 -21.69 3.69 -7.36
C GLY A 510 -20.73 4.40 -8.32
N GLU A 511 -20.15 3.68 -9.28
CA GLU A 511 -19.21 4.18 -10.28
C GLU A 511 -19.88 5.14 -11.29
N MET A 512 -21.18 4.95 -11.58
CA MET A 512 -21.90 5.75 -12.58
C MET A 512 -21.88 7.25 -12.25
N ALA A 513 -22.04 7.61 -10.98
CA ALA A 513 -21.99 9.00 -10.54
C ALA A 513 -20.60 9.64 -10.74
N LEU A 514 -19.53 8.84 -10.78
CA LEU A 514 -18.16 9.33 -11.02
C LEU A 514 -17.94 9.70 -12.49
N PHE A 515 -18.51 8.92 -13.41
CA PHE A 515 -18.35 9.11 -14.84
C PHE A 515 -19.29 10.19 -15.39
N GLN A 516 -20.56 10.18 -14.99
CA GLN A 516 -21.60 11.01 -15.59
C GLN A 516 -21.82 12.33 -14.86
N GLN A 517 -21.22 12.54 -13.68
CA GLN A 517 -21.46 13.70 -12.80
C GLN A 517 -22.97 13.91 -12.49
N GLN A 518 -23.72 12.81 -12.46
CA GLN A 518 -25.13 12.78 -12.13
C GLN A 518 -25.36 12.28 -10.70
N PRO A 519 -26.51 12.57 -10.09
CA PRO A 519 -26.90 11.96 -8.83
C PRO A 519 -26.90 10.43 -8.89
N ARG A 520 -26.88 9.78 -7.74
CA ARG A 520 -26.98 8.33 -7.62
C ARG A 520 -28.23 7.81 -8.32
N SER A 521 -28.08 6.84 -9.19
CA SER A 521 -29.16 6.29 -10.04
C SER A 521 -30.02 5.24 -9.31
N ALA A 522 -29.60 4.76 -8.15
CA ALA A 522 -30.28 3.75 -7.36
C ALA A 522 -29.87 3.82 -5.89
N THR A 523 -30.72 3.30 -5.03
CA THR A 523 -30.41 3.02 -3.61
C THR A 523 -29.69 1.67 -3.53
N VAL A 524 -28.66 1.59 -2.70
CA VAL A 524 -27.97 0.32 -2.39
C VAL A 524 -28.10 0.08 -0.89
N ARG A 525 -28.66 -1.07 -0.52
CA ARG A 525 -28.99 -1.46 0.84
C ARG A 525 -28.30 -2.78 1.21
N ALA A 526 -27.72 -2.86 2.40
CA ALA A 526 -27.07 -4.07 2.89
C ALA A 526 -28.07 -5.22 3.10
N MET A 527 -27.70 -6.43 2.68
CA MET A 527 -28.40 -7.68 2.91
C MET A 527 -27.58 -8.54 3.89
N GLY A 528 -27.98 -8.54 5.15
CA GLY A 528 -27.15 -9.06 6.23
C GLY A 528 -26.00 -8.10 6.56
N ASP A 529 -25.01 -8.59 7.30
CA ASP A 529 -23.80 -7.82 7.61
C ASP A 529 -22.92 -7.72 6.36
N THR A 530 -22.81 -6.51 5.84
CA THR A 530 -22.11 -6.21 4.58
C THR A 530 -20.98 -5.24 4.82
N ARG A 531 -19.77 -5.62 4.46
CA ARG A 531 -18.58 -4.78 4.59
C ARG A 531 -18.19 -4.20 3.25
N VAL A 532 -17.98 -2.89 3.23
CA VAL A 532 -17.76 -2.13 1.99
C VAL A 532 -16.54 -1.22 2.13
N LEU A 533 -15.67 -1.23 1.14
CA LEU A 533 -14.53 -0.31 1.04
C LEU A 533 -14.87 0.83 0.07
N THR A 534 -14.72 2.05 0.57
CA THR A 534 -14.93 3.28 -0.23
C THR A 534 -13.68 3.60 -1.07
N ILE A 535 -13.89 3.91 -2.34
CA ILE A 535 -12.87 4.33 -3.29
C ILE A 535 -13.13 5.77 -3.71
N ASP A 536 -12.22 6.66 -3.38
CA ASP A 536 -12.35 8.09 -3.70
C ASP A 536 -12.21 8.37 -5.21
N LYS A 537 -13.07 9.24 -5.75
CA LYS A 537 -13.02 9.68 -7.16
C LYS A 537 -11.61 10.10 -7.60
N ARG A 538 -10.89 10.82 -6.74
CA ARG A 538 -9.53 11.29 -7.04
C ARG A 538 -8.54 10.15 -7.22
N ILE A 539 -8.64 9.13 -6.36
CA ILE A 539 -7.80 7.93 -6.42
C ILE A 539 -8.18 7.12 -7.66
N PHE A 540 -9.46 6.99 -7.93
CA PHE A 540 -9.98 6.32 -9.11
C PHE A 540 -9.47 6.96 -10.43
N LEU A 541 -9.68 8.28 -10.62
CA LEU A 541 -9.25 8.98 -11.83
C LEU A 541 -7.74 8.97 -12.03
N ARG A 542 -6.98 9.13 -10.94
CA ARG A 542 -5.53 8.99 -10.98
C ARG A 542 -5.12 7.59 -11.42
N ARG A 543 -5.81 6.56 -10.95
CA ARG A 543 -5.58 5.17 -11.31
C ARG A 543 -5.83 4.89 -12.79
N VAL A 544 -6.93 5.39 -13.34
CA VAL A 544 -7.24 5.27 -14.77
C VAL A 544 -6.14 5.92 -15.62
N HIS A 545 -5.54 7.00 -15.14
CA HIS A 545 -4.44 7.71 -15.82
C HIS A 545 -3.09 6.99 -15.69
N GLU A 546 -2.79 6.44 -14.52
CA GLU A 546 -1.54 5.74 -14.24
C GLU A 546 -1.54 4.28 -14.74
N ASP A 547 -2.72 3.70 -14.92
CA ASP A 547 -2.92 2.31 -15.28
C ASP A 547 -4.09 2.12 -16.26
N PRO A 548 -3.85 2.15 -17.58
CA PRO A 548 -4.89 1.94 -18.59
C PRO A 548 -5.57 0.56 -18.48
N SER A 549 -4.89 -0.46 -17.96
CA SER A 549 -5.47 -1.80 -17.79
C SER A 549 -6.61 -1.83 -16.76
N PHE A 550 -6.60 -0.87 -15.84
CA PHE A 550 -7.64 -0.67 -14.84
C PHE A 550 -8.98 -0.22 -15.48
N ALA A 551 -8.93 0.70 -16.45
CA ALA A 551 -10.11 1.08 -17.22
C ALA A 551 -10.71 -0.12 -17.98
N TYR A 552 -9.86 -1.00 -18.52
CA TYR A 552 -10.29 -2.24 -19.18
C TYR A 552 -11.01 -3.18 -18.20
N LEU A 553 -10.50 -3.37 -17.00
CA LEU A 553 -11.12 -4.21 -15.98
C LEU A 553 -12.54 -3.72 -15.62
N ILE A 554 -12.71 -2.40 -15.47
CA ILE A 554 -14.02 -1.80 -15.22
C ILE A 554 -14.97 -2.02 -16.38
N LEU A 555 -14.50 -1.77 -17.61
CA LEU A 555 -15.30 -2.01 -18.82
C LEU A 555 -15.72 -3.48 -18.94
N GLN A 556 -14.86 -4.40 -18.58
CA GLN A 556 -15.17 -5.83 -18.56
C GLN A 556 -16.26 -6.16 -17.53
N LYS A 557 -16.15 -5.65 -16.30
CA LYS A 557 -17.19 -5.83 -15.26
C LYS A 557 -18.53 -5.17 -15.67
N MET A 558 -18.50 -3.98 -16.26
CA MET A 558 -19.70 -3.33 -16.78
C MET A 558 -20.34 -4.13 -17.91
N SER A 559 -19.55 -4.67 -18.85
CA SER A 559 -20.04 -5.51 -19.93
C SER A 559 -20.65 -6.83 -19.44
N GLN A 560 -20.09 -7.40 -18.38
CA GLN A 560 -20.65 -8.59 -17.75
C GLN A 560 -22.01 -8.27 -17.10
N ARG A 561 -22.10 -7.15 -16.38
CA ARG A 561 -23.34 -6.70 -15.74
C ARG A 561 -24.45 -6.37 -16.74
N ILE A 562 -24.10 -5.76 -17.87
CA ILE A 562 -25.05 -5.53 -18.96
C ILE A 562 -25.60 -6.86 -19.50
N ARG A 563 -24.76 -7.87 -19.72
CA ARG A 563 -25.19 -9.20 -20.18
C ARG A 563 -26.09 -9.92 -19.17
N GLU A 564 -25.83 -9.77 -17.89
CA GLU A 564 -26.68 -10.30 -16.82
C GLU A 564 -28.06 -9.63 -16.84
N LEU A 565 -28.11 -8.30 -16.93
CA LEU A 565 -29.36 -7.54 -17.05
C LEU A 565 -30.13 -7.87 -18.33
N ASP A 566 -29.46 -8.01 -19.48
CA ASP A 566 -30.10 -8.41 -20.74
C ASP A 566 -30.69 -9.83 -20.64
N SER A 567 -30.02 -10.74 -19.96
CA SER A 567 -30.50 -12.10 -19.72
C SER A 567 -31.73 -12.12 -18.80
N GLU A 568 -31.75 -11.28 -17.77
CA GLU A 568 -32.91 -11.12 -16.88
C GLU A 568 -34.10 -10.48 -17.60
N MET A 569 -33.87 -9.43 -18.39
CA MET A 569 -34.92 -8.81 -19.22
C MET A 569 -35.49 -9.79 -20.25
N ALA A 570 -34.67 -10.63 -20.87
CA ALA A 570 -35.14 -11.67 -21.76
C ALA A 570 -36.05 -12.69 -21.05
N ARG A 571 -35.70 -13.08 -19.80
CA ARG A 571 -36.53 -13.99 -18.97
C ARG A 571 -37.86 -13.36 -18.55
N ILE A 572 -37.91 -12.05 -18.31
CA ILE A 572 -39.14 -11.33 -17.93
C ILE A 572 -40.06 -11.17 -19.17
N LYS A 573 -39.50 -10.93 -20.37
CA LYS A 573 -40.27 -10.83 -21.62
C LYS A 573 -40.82 -12.16 -22.12
N THR A 574 -40.31 -13.28 -21.66
CA THR A 574 -40.77 -14.64 -22.02
C THR A 574 -41.75 -15.24 -21.02
N LYS A 575 -42.03 -14.56 -19.90
CA LYS A 575 -43.14 -14.81 -18.99
C LYS A 575 -44.32 -13.86 -19.30
#